data_ab5bd22f1a6f548193800d9a034a487a
#
_entry.id   ab5bd22f1a6f548193800d9a034a487a
#
_cell.length_a   1.000
_cell.length_b   1.000
_cell.length_c   1.000
_cell.angle_alpha   90.00
_cell.angle_beta   90.00
_cell.angle_gamma   90.00
#
_symmetry.space_group_name_H-M   'P 1'
#
loop_
_entity.id
_entity.type
_entity.pdbx_description
1 polymer ?
#
loop_
_entity_poly.entity_id
_entity_poly.type
_entity_poly.pdbx_seq_one_letter_code
_entity_poly.pdbx_strand_id
1 'polypeptide(L)'
;MSQSIQIRMGGYGPPTTTFSRALKIIGDDLEAEFGDELEVKYVWNILDLGYRSEDTLWMAEHGVLTLAYQSTSYLTDRVPELGFTDLPFLFRDNEHARSAMDGALGDYLKKCIEDRANYRVLGFFENGFRHISNSLRAVRSPADLAGMRTRVLPSSIQARAFELLGAKPLPIDLVDAINGIVAGTIDAQENPFANTVAYGVPQYHRFHTMTGHFYVSRGIFANRDALEALPE
;
A
#
# COMPACT_ATOMS: atom_id res chain seq x y z
N MET A 1 17.07 6.12 -35.86
CA MET A 1 16.99 6.51 -34.45
C MET A 1 16.34 5.35 -33.73
N SER A 2 17.01 4.71 -32.80
CA SER A 2 16.42 3.69 -31.92
C SER A 2 15.30 4.36 -31.11
N GLN A 3 14.13 3.77 -31.04
CA GLN A 3 13.04 4.29 -30.24
C GLN A 3 13.42 4.08 -28.78
N SER A 4 13.38 5.12 -27.95
CA SER A 4 13.67 4.99 -26.53
C SER A 4 12.70 4.02 -25.86
N ILE A 5 13.21 3.25 -24.91
CA ILE A 5 12.39 2.33 -24.12
C ILE A 5 11.54 3.14 -23.16
N GLN A 6 10.24 2.92 -23.18
CA GLN A 6 9.33 3.65 -22.32
C GLN A 6 8.98 2.85 -21.06
N ILE A 7 9.35 3.38 -19.89
CA ILE A 7 8.98 2.84 -18.57
C ILE A 7 7.80 3.63 -18.03
N ARG A 8 6.65 2.97 -17.88
CA ARG A 8 5.43 3.58 -17.33
C ARG A 8 5.32 3.23 -15.86
N MET A 9 5.47 4.22 -14.98
CA MET A 9 5.37 4.05 -13.55
C MET A 9 4.06 4.62 -13.03
N GLY A 10 3.34 3.87 -12.20
CA GLY A 10 2.05 4.30 -11.69
C GLY A 10 1.83 4.06 -10.22
N GLY A 11 0.96 4.89 -9.65
CA GLY A 11 0.55 4.84 -8.25
C GLY A 11 -0.82 5.47 -8.03
N TYR A 12 -1.18 5.60 -6.76
CA TYR A 12 -2.49 6.11 -6.34
C TYR A 12 -2.38 7.32 -5.40
N GLY A 13 -1.40 8.17 -5.64
CA GLY A 13 -1.23 9.40 -4.88
C GLY A 13 -0.41 10.44 -5.63
N PRO A 14 -0.63 11.74 -5.33
CA PRO A 14 0.09 12.82 -5.99
C PRO A 14 1.60 12.73 -5.75
N PRO A 15 2.44 13.38 -6.59
CA PRO A 15 3.90 13.29 -6.52
C PRO A 15 4.51 13.80 -5.19
N THR A 16 3.73 14.52 -4.38
CA THR A 16 4.13 15.01 -3.07
C THR A 16 4.09 13.95 -1.97
N THR A 17 3.44 12.81 -2.20
CA THR A 17 3.37 11.72 -1.23
C THR A 17 4.69 10.97 -1.13
N THR A 18 4.99 10.41 0.04
CA THR A 18 6.22 9.63 0.27
C THR A 18 6.33 8.43 -0.67
N PHE A 19 5.21 7.77 -0.95
CA PHE A 19 5.16 6.59 -1.81
C PHE A 19 5.33 6.92 -3.31
N SER A 20 4.80 8.04 -3.81
CA SER A 20 5.06 8.49 -5.19
C SER A 20 6.48 9.01 -5.36
N ARG A 21 7.07 9.59 -4.30
CA ARG A 21 8.49 9.97 -4.30
C ARG A 21 9.42 8.76 -4.41
N ALA A 22 9.04 7.60 -3.84
CA ALA A 22 9.82 6.38 -4.01
C ALA A 22 9.90 5.95 -5.49
N LEU A 23 8.79 6.01 -6.23
CA LEU A 23 8.81 5.78 -7.69
C LEU A 23 9.68 6.81 -8.42
N LYS A 24 9.61 8.07 -7.99
CA LYS A 24 10.43 9.12 -8.63
C LYS A 24 11.92 8.86 -8.47
N ILE A 25 12.37 8.42 -7.29
CA ILE A 25 13.77 8.08 -7.06
C ILE A 25 14.22 6.98 -8.03
N ILE A 26 13.43 5.91 -8.16
CA ILE A 26 13.73 4.82 -9.09
C ILE A 26 13.79 5.33 -10.54
N GLY A 27 12.84 6.16 -10.93
CA GLY A 27 12.81 6.70 -12.29
C GLY A 27 13.96 7.64 -12.59
N ASP A 28 14.33 8.50 -11.64
CA ASP A 28 15.47 9.41 -11.77
C ASP A 28 16.80 8.62 -11.90
N ASP A 29 16.95 7.53 -11.14
CA ASP A 29 18.14 6.66 -11.22
C ASP A 29 18.19 5.93 -12.57
N LEU A 30 17.05 5.45 -13.08
CA LEU A 30 16.98 4.82 -14.40
C LEU A 30 17.32 5.80 -15.53
N GLU A 31 16.76 7.01 -15.50
CA GLU A 31 17.04 8.04 -16.51
C GLU A 31 18.51 8.51 -16.43
N ALA A 32 19.10 8.54 -15.23
CA ALA A 32 20.50 8.89 -15.04
C ALA A 32 21.46 7.82 -15.60
N GLU A 33 21.10 6.53 -15.47
CA GLU A 33 21.93 5.40 -15.91
C GLU A 33 21.82 5.20 -17.44
N PHE A 34 20.60 5.24 -18.00
CA PHE A 34 20.34 4.90 -19.39
C PHE A 34 20.21 6.09 -20.34
N GLY A 35 20.13 7.32 -19.82
CA GLY A 35 20.09 8.55 -20.64
C GLY A 35 18.98 8.53 -21.69
N ASP A 36 19.34 8.85 -22.94
CA ASP A 36 18.40 8.95 -24.07
C ASP A 36 17.83 7.58 -24.54
N GLU A 37 18.34 6.47 -24.02
CA GLU A 37 17.84 5.13 -24.35
C GLU A 37 16.54 4.78 -23.63
N LEU A 38 16.23 5.50 -22.54
CA LEU A 38 15.07 5.23 -21.69
C LEU A 38 14.31 6.51 -21.37
N GLU A 39 12.99 6.43 -21.37
CA GLU A 39 12.09 7.53 -20.97
C GLU A 39 11.12 7.04 -19.88
N VAL A 40 11.06 7.73 -18.73
CA VAL A 40 10.11 7.42 -17.68
C VAL A 40 8.84 8.27 -17.81
N LYS A 41 7.70 7.61 -17.86
CA LYS A 41 6.37 8.23 -17.85
C LYS A 41 5.67 7.93 -16.52
N TYR A 42 5.24 8.97 -15.83
CA TYR A 42 4.56 8.84 -14.54
C TYR A 42 3.05 9.01 -14.67
N VAL A 43 2.31 8.03 -14.16
CA VAL A 43 0.88 8.12 -13.85
C VAL A 43 0.76 8.19 -12.33
N TRP A 44 1.01 9.38 -11.77
CA TRP A 44 1.15 9.57 -10.32
C TRP A 44 -0.06 9.09 -9.51
N ASN A 45 -1.25 9.39 -10.02
CA ASN A 45 -2.48 9.11 -9.29
C ASN A 45 -3.56 8.56 -10.23
N ILE A 46 -3.69 7.23 -10.29
CA ILE A 46 -4.72 6.59 -11.12
C ILE A 46 -6.14 6.91 -10.65
N LEU A 47 -6.31 7.39 -9.39
CA LEU A 47 -7.63 7.77 -8.87
C LEU A 47 -8.20 8.97 -9.63
N ASP A 48 -7.35 9.89 -10.12
CA ASP A 48 -7.77 11.04 -10.93
C ASP A 48 -8.32 10.62 -12.31
N LEU A 49 -8.03 9.38 -12.71
CA LEU A 49 -8.52 8.76 -13.94
C LEU A 49 -9.77 7.89 -13.69
N GLY A 50 -10.29 7.88 -12.46
CA GLY A 50 -11.48 7.11 -12.07
C GLY A 50 -11.22 5.65 -11.69
N TYR A 51 -9.96 5.24 -11.57
CA TYR A 51 -9.59 3.91 -11.11
C TYR A 51 -9.55 3.82 -9.59
N ARG A 52 -9.56 2.59 -9.06
CA ARG A 52 -9.38 2.29 -7.63
C ARG A 52 -7.89 2.13 -7.32
N SER A 53 -7.51 2.25 -6.04
CA SER A 53 -6.09 2.07 -5.68
C SER A 53 -5.60 0.64 -5.94
N GLU A 54 -6.47 -0.35 -5.80
CA GLU A 54 -6.17 -1.75 -6.10
C GLU A 54 -5.89 -2.03 -7.58
N ASP A 55 -6.38 -1.17 -8.48
CA ASP A 55 -6.19 -1.35 -9.92
C ASP A 55 -4.71 -1.24 -10.35
N THR A 56 -3.85 -0.63 -9.54
CA THR A 56 -2.40 -0.63 -9.80
C THR A 56 -1.83 -2.05 -9.94
N LEU A 57 -2.42 -3.02 -9.24
CA LEU A 57 -1.95 -4.42 -9.29
C LEU A 57 -2.20 -5.04 -10.66
N TRP A 58 -3.45 -5.03 -11.15
CA TRP A 58 -3.72 -5.60 -12.46
C TRP A 58 -3.05 -4.80 -13.59
N MET A 59 -2.92 -3.47 -13.44
CA MET A 59 -2.23 -2.64 -14.43
C MET A 59 -0.76 -3.03 -14.57
N ALA A 60 -0.07 -3.31 -13.46
CA ALA A 60 1.29 -3.81 -13.50
C ALA A 60 1.35 -5.25 -14.03
N GLU A 61 0.45 -6.13 -13.59
CA GLU A 61 0.44 -7.53 -14.00
C GLU A 61 0.22 -7.70 -15.51
N HIS A 62 -0.59 -6.84 -16.13
CA HIS A 62 -0.91 -6.91 -17.56
C HIS A 62 -0.11 -5.90 -18.42
N GLY A 63 0.93 -5.28 -17.88
CA GLY A 63 1.83 -4.41 -18.61
C GLY A 63 1.24 -3.06 -19.05
N VAL A 64 0.09 -2.65 -18.49
CA VAL A 64 -0.42 -1.27 -18.65
C VAL A 64 0.53 -0.29 -17.96
N LEU A 65 1.03 -0.66 -16.80
CA LEU A 65 2.16 -0.03 -16.12
C LEU A 65 3.35 -0.98 -16.15
N THR A 66 4.54 -0.46 -16.36
CA THR A 66 5.80 -1.20 -16.25
C THR A 66 6.13 -1.45 -14.78
N LEU A 67 5.94 -0.41 -13.95
CA LEU A 67 6.11 -0.45 -12.50
C LEU A 67 4.90 0.17 -11.79
N ALA A 68 4.53 -0.44 -10.65
CA ALA A 68 3.58 0.16 -9.72
C ALA A 68 3.95 -0.20 -8.27
N TYR A 69 3.39 0.54 -7.31
CA TYR A 69 3.45 0.15 -5.90
C TYR A 69 2.05 -0.14 -5.37
N GLN A 70 1.98 -1.05 -4.41
CA GLN A 70 0.76 -1.29 -3.64
C GLN A 70 1.10 -1.82 -2.25
N SER A 71 0.21 -1.60 -1.28
CA SER A 71 0.27 -2.22 0.03
C SER A 71 0.17 -3.74 -0.09
N THR A 72 1.06 -4.47 0.57
CA THR A 72 1.11 -5.94 0.50
C THR A 72 -0.19 -6.60 0.94
N SER A 73 -0.92 -5.97 1.85
CA SER A 73 -2.23 -6.44 2.33
C SER A 73 -3.30 -6.59 1.24
N TYR A 74 -3.18 -5.88 0.11
CA TYR A 74 -4.08 -6.03 -1.03
C TYR A 74 -3.87 -7.33 -1.83
N LEU A 75 -2.79 -8.04 -1.57
CA LEU A 75 -2.48 -9.32 -2.23
C LEU A 75 -2.74 -10.54 -1.33
N THR A 76 -3.19 -10.36 -0.09
CA THR A 76 -3.34 -11.45 0.89
C THR A 76 -4.32 -12.54 0.46
N ASP A 77 -5.36 -12.21 -0.29
CA ASP A 77 -6.30 -13.21 -0.81
C ASP A 77 -5.64 -14.11 -1.88
N ARG A 78 -4.72 -13.57 -2.66
CA ARG A 78 -3.98 -14.29 -3.69
C ARG A 78 -2.71 -14.95 -3.16
N VAL A 79 -2.06 -14.30 -2.22
CA VAL A 79 -0.78 -14.69 -1.59
C VAL A 79 -0.98 -14.68 -0.07
N PRO A 80 -1.60 -15.75 0.49
CA PRO A 80 -1.95 -15.79 1.93
C PRO A 80 -0.76 -15.62 2.88
N GLU A 81 0.45 -15.95 2.43
CA GLU A 81 1.69 -15.78 3.21
C GLU A 81 1.95 -14.31 3.59
N LEU A 82 1.47 -13.36 2.79
CA LEU A 82 1.54 -11.93 3.12
C LEU A 82 0.74 -11.59 4.37
N GLY A 83 -0.29 -12.36 4.69
CA GLY A 83 -1.08 -12.20 5.91
C GLY A 83 -0.25 -12.34 7.19
N PHE A 84 0.92 -13.01 7.13
CA PHE A 84 1.83 -13.06 8.27
C PHE A 84 2.28 -11.65 8.69
N THR A 85 2.57 -10.77 7.74
CA THR A 85 2.98 -9.39 8.04
C THR A 85 1.84 -8.50 8.52
N ASP A 86 0.58 -8.94 8.34
CA ASP A 86 -0.63 -8.27 8.84
C ASP A 86 -1.00 -8.68 10.28
N LEU A 87 -0.19 -9.53 10.94
CA LEU A 87 -0.43 -9.90 12.34
C LEU A 87 -0.21 -8.69 13.27
N PRO A 88 -1.11 -8.49 14.27
CA PRO A 88 -0.95 -7.39 15.21
C PRO A 88 0.35 -7.52 16.01
N PHE A 89 1.04 -6.39 16.20
CA PHE A 89 2.23 -6.27 17.05
C PHE A 89 3.39 -7.21 16.67
N LEU A 90 3.45 -7.68 15.42
CA LEU A 90 4.52 -8.55 14.93
C LEU A 90 5.89 -7.88 15.01
N PHE A 91 5.96 -6.62 14.64
CA PHE A 91 7.21 -5.84 14.64
C PHE A 91 7.25 -4.88 15.82
N ARG A 92 8.41 -4.75 16.46
CA ARG A 92 8.64 -3.88 17.62
C ARG A 92 8.74 -2.40 17.24
N ASP A 93 9.42 -2.16 16.11
CA ASP A 93 9.78 -0.83 15.60
C ASP A 93 10.08 -0.90 14.10
N ASN A 94 10.33 0.26 13.49
CA ASN A 94 10.62 0.36 12.07
C ASN A 94 11.94 -0.35 11.68
N GLU A 95 12.94 -0.34 12.54
CA GLU A 95 14.23 -0.99 12.26
C GLU A 95 14.06 -2.50 12.20
N HIS A 96 13.35 -3.09 13.17
CA HIS A 96 13.02 -4.52 13.17
C HIS A 96 12.21 -4.90 11.93
N ALA A 97 11.21 -4.09 11.56
CA ALA A 97 10.38 -4.36 10.39
C ALA A 97 11.19 -4.28 9.09
N ARG A 98 12.04 -3.24 8.92
CA ARG A 98 12.92 -3.11 7.74
C ARG A 98 13.90 -4.28 7.65
N SER A 99 14.59 -4.60 8.75
CA SER A 99 15.55 -5.72 8.77
C SER A 99 14.90 -7.05 8.37
N ALA A 100 13.65 -7.29 8.79
CA ALA A 100 12.92 -8.50 8.40
C ALA A 100 12.50 -8.46 6.91
N MET A 101 12.01 -7.32 6.43
CA MET A 101 11.51 -7.17 5.06
C MET A 101 12.63 -7.05 4.02
N ASP A 102 13.82 -6.58 4.42
CA ASP A 102 15.03 -6.56 3.58
C ASP A 102 15.83 -7.87 3.68
N GLY A 103 15.43 -8.77 4.58
CA GLY A 103 16.10 -10.05 4.83
C GLY A 103 15.27 -11.26 4.35
N ALA A 104 15.51 -12.40 4.99
CA ALA A 104 14.94 -13.70 4.60
C ALA A 104 13.40 -13.73 4.52
N LEU A 105 12.70 -12.96 5.38
CA LEU A 105 11.24 -12.86 5.31
C LEU A 105 10.82 -12.18 4.00
N GLY A 106 11.43 -11.04 3.68
CA GLY A 106 11.12 -10.32 2.43
C GLY A 106 11.42 -11.15 1.19
N ASP A 107 12.56 -11.86 1.17
CA ASP A 107 12.93 -12.75 0.05
C ASP A 107 11.93 -13.89 -0.12
N TYR A 108 11.49 -14.49 0.97
CA TYR A 108 10.44 -15.50 0.95
C TYR A 108 9.11 -14.95 0.39
N LEU A 109 8.69 -13.77 0.85
CA LEU A 109 7.45 -13.15 0.40
C LEU A 109 7.51 -12.70 -1.07
N LYS A 110 8.66 -12.18 -1.54
CA LYS A 110 8.89 -11.89 -2.97
C LYS A 110 8.65 -13.14 -3.80
N LYS A 111 9.29 -14.25 -3.41
CA LYS A 111 9.10 -15.52 -4.10
C LYS A 111 7.63 -15.96 -4.11
N CYS A 112 6.92 -15.89 -3.00
CA CYS A 112 5.50 -16.24 -2.92
C CYS A 112 4.63 -15.40 -3.87
N ILE A 113 4.93 -14.11 -4.03
CA ILE A 113 4.24 -13.22 -4.96
C ILE A 113 4.58 -13.60 -6.41
N GLU A 114 5.86 -13.76 -6.73
CA GLU A 114 6.34 -14.05 -8.07
C GLU A 114 5.90 -15.42 -8.59
N ASP A 115 5.68 -16.39 -7.71
CA ASP A 115 5.16 -17.71 -8.06
C ASP A 115 3.66 -17.67 -8.45
N ARG A 116 2.91 -16.62 -8.06
CA ARG A 116 1.44 -16.54 -8.25
C ARG A 116 0.96 -15.40 -9.13
N ALA A 117 1.86 -14.49 -9.52
CA ALA A 117 1.53 -13.32 -10.31
C ALA A 117 2.63 -13.01 -11.31
N ASN A 118 2.28 -12.29 -12.39
CA ASN A 118 3.23 -11.88 -13.42
C ASN A 118 4.02 -10.63 -12.99
N TYR A 119 4.60 -10.70 -11.76
CA TYR A 119 5.44 -9.65 -11.21
C TYR A 119 6.90 -10.08 -11.08
N ARG A 120 7.81 -9.10 -11.11
CA ARG A 120 9.04 -9.06 -10.36
C ARG A 120 8.87 -8.10 -9.20
N VAL A 121 9.16 -8.54 -7.99
CA VAL A 121 9.11 -7.69 -6.80
C VAL A 121 10.48 -7.08 -6.58
N LEU A 122 10.64 -5.81 -6.94
CA LEU A 122 11.94 -5.13 -6.87
C LEU A 122 12.37 -4.89 -5.42
N GLY A 123 11.41 -4.67 -4.53
CA GLY A 123 11.67 -4.47 -3.12
C GLY A 123 10.41 -4.16 -2.33
N PHE A 124 10.58 -4.07 -1.03
CA PHE A 124 9.56 -3.56 -0.13
C PHE A 124 10.03 -2.22 0.45
N PHE A 125 9.09 -1.30 0.64
CA PHE A 125 9.34 -0.06 1.34
C PHE A 125 8.28 0.22 2.39
N GLU A 126 8.63 1.07 3.34
CA GLU A 126 7.83 1.33 4.51
C GLU A 126 6.52 2.07 4.17
N ASN A 127 5.38 1.46 4.45
CA ASN A 127 4.14 2.19 4.67
C ASN A 127 4.10 2.68 6.14
N GLY A 128 4.55 1.84 7.04
CA GLY A 128 4.79 2.15 8.45
C GLY A 128 3.74 1.60 9.40
N PHE A 129 3.91 1.96 10.67
CA PHE A 129 2.98 1.60 11.73
C PHE A 129 1.66 2.34 11.59
N ARG A 130 0.59 1.59 11.82
CA ARG A 130 -0.79 2.05 11.63
C ARG A 130 -1.43 2.40 12.97
N HIS A 131 -2.25 3.44 12.92
CA HIS A 131 -2.89 4.05 14.07
C HIS A 131 -4.36 4.27 13.76
N ILE A 132 -5.19 4.35 14.81
CA ILE A 132 -6.64 4.49 14.65
C ILE A 132 -7.04 5.95 14.62
N SER A 133 -7.92 6.31 13.68
CA SER A 133 -8.65 7.58 13.70
C SER A 133 -10.14 7.35 13.57
N ASN A 134 -10.96 8.17 14.24
CA ASN A 134 -12.42 8.03 14.19
C ASN A 134 -13.15 9.36 14.47
N SER A 135 -14.45 9.38 14.13
CA SER A 135 -15.32 10.54 14.33
C SER A 135 -16.10 10.51 15.65
N LEU A 136 -16.16 9.37 16.36
CA LEU A 136 -17.12 9.15 17.44
C LEU A 136 -16.60 9.48 18.83
N ARG A 137 -15.44 8.93 19.23
CA ARG A 137 -14.92 9.02 20.60
C ARG A 137 -13.44 8.73 20.71
N ALA A 138 -12.81 9.17 21.79
CA ALA A 138 -11.44 8.78 22.10
C ALA A 138 -11.36 7.26 22.35
N VAL A 139 -10.39 6.59 21.73
CA VAL A 139 -10.10 5.17 21.93
C VAL A 139 -8.97 5.05 22.95
N ARG A 140 -9.26 4.58 24.14
CA ARG A 140 -8.31 4.38 25.25
C ARG A 140 -8.14 2.91 25.60
N SER A 141 -9.09 2.09 25.19
CA SER A 141 -9.11 0.66 25.40
C SER A 141 -9.78 -0.05 24.21
N PRO A 142 -9.60 -1.37 24.04
CA PRO A 142 -10.30 -2.14 23.01
C PRO A 142 -11.83 -1.99 23.07
N ALA A 143 -12.40 -1.87 24.26
CA ALA A 143 -13.85 -1.71 24.44
C ALA A 143 -14.41 -0.45 23.77
N ASP A 144 -13.58 0.59 23.60
CA ASP A 144 -14.00 1.82 22.94
C ASP A 144 -14.21 1.66 21.42
N LEU A 145 -13.71 0.55 20.83
CA LEU A 145 -13.92 0.20 19.43
C LEU A 145 -15.25 -0.49 19.18
N ALA A 146 -15.95 -0.91 20.24
CA ALA A 146 -17.16 -1.70 20.11
C ALA A 146 -18.21 -1.04 19.21
N GLY A 147 -18.60 -1.78 18.16
CA GLY A 147 -19.61 -1.39 17.20
C GLY A 147 -19.18 -0.35 16.16
N MET A 148 -17.96 0.21 16.23
CA MET A 148 -17.46 1.15 15.22
C MET A 148 -17.33 0.49 13.85
N ARG A 149 -17.90 1.09 12.82
CA ARG A 149 -17.68 0.73 11.41
C ARG A 149 -16.29 1.20 11.05
N THR A 150 -15.34 0.27 11.07
CA THR A 150 -13.91 0.58 10.94
C THR A 150 -13.38 0.08 9.61
N ARG A 151 -12.93 0.98 8.75
CA ARG A 151 -12.22 0.58 7.54
C ARG A 151 -10.87 -0.01 7.89
N VAL A 152 -10.59 -1.18 7.32
CA VAL A 152 -9.27 -1.82 7.28
C VAL A 152 -8.85 -2.05 5.83
N LEU A 153 -7.59 -2.39 5.59
CA LEU A 153 -7.14 -2.83 4.27
C LEU A 153 -7.86 -4.13 3.86
N PRO A 154 -7.94 -4.45 2.57
CA PRO A 154 -8.46 -5.73 2.08
C PRO A 154 -7.58 -6.90 2.56
N SER A 155 -7.72 -7.25 3.84
CA SER A 155 -7.00 -8.32 4.52
C SER A 155 -7.90 -8.97 5.55
N SER A 156 -8.10 -10.27 5.41
CA SER A 156 -8.91 -11.07 6.34
C SER A 156 -8.29 -11.09 7.75
N ILE A 157 -6.97 -11.03 7.87
CA ILE A 157 -6.26 -10.98 9.15
C ILE A 157 -6.55 -9.66 9.86
N GLN A 158 -6.44 -8.53 9.16
CA GLN A 158 -6.75 -7.22 9.74
C GLN A 158 -8.23 -7.12 10.12
N ALA A 159 -9.13 -7.59 9.26
CA ALA A 159 -10.56 -7.65 9.57
C ALA A 159 -10.80 -8.48 10.83
N ARG A 160 -10.24 -9.68 10.91
CA ARG A 160 -10.40 -10.55 12.07
C ARG A 160 -9.88 -9.93 13.36
N ALA A 161 -8.74 -9.23 13.31
CA ALA A 161 -8.21 -8.54 14.48
C ALA A 161 -9.21 -7.48 15.01
N PHE A 162 -9.78 -6.66 14.13
CA PHE A 162 -10.77 -5.65 14.53
C PHE A 162 -12.11 -6.25 15.00
N GLU A 163 -12.56 -7.38 14.43
CA GLU A 163 -13.71 -8.11 14.93
C GLU A 163 -13.50 -8.57 16.39
N LEU A 164 -12.33 -9.12 16.69
CA LEU A 164 -11.99 -9.57 18.06
C LEU A 164 -11.93 -8.39 19.05
N LEU A 165 -11.67 -7.18 18.58
CA LEU A 165 -11.73 -5.95 19.38
C LEU A 165 -13.16 -5.38 19.46
N GLY A 166 -14.18 -6.06 18.90
CA GLY A 166 -15.58 -5.67 18.96
C GLY A 166 -16.00 -4.61 17.92
N ALA A 167 -15.11 -4.21 17.02
CA ALA A 167 -15.45 -3.32 15.92
C ALA A 167 -16.24 -4.05 14.81
N LYS A 168 -16.76 -3.29 13.86
CA LYS A 168 -17.35 -3.78 12.61
C LYS A 168 -16.41 -3.45 11.45
N PRO A 169 -15.43 -4.33 11.14
CA PRO A 169 -14.44 -4.05 10.12
C PRO A 169 -15.07 -4.04 8.73
N LEU A 170 -14.55 -3.17 7.89
CA LEU A 170 -14.90 -3.01 6.48
C LEU A 170 -13.60 -3.14 5.67
N PRO A 171 -13.26 -4.34 5.16
CA PRO A 171 -12.08 -4.55 4.32
C PRO A 171 -12.38 -4.04 2.90
N ILE A 172 -12.09 -2.78 2.64
CA ILE A 172 -12.43 -2.10 1.39
C ILE A 172 -11.28 -1.24 0.87
N ASP A 173 -11.31 -0.95 -0.44
CA ASP A 173 -10.36 -0.08 -1.11
C ASP A 173 -10.33 1.34 -0.53
N LEU A 174 -9.24 2.05 -0.81
CA LEU A 174 -9.01 3.41 -0.35
C LEU A 174 -10.10 4.38 -0.84
N VAL A 175 -10.53 4.28 -2.10
CA VAL A 175 -11.53 5.18 -2.68
C VAL A 175 -12.86 5.06 -1.93
N ASP A 176 -13.33 3.83 -1.73
CA ASP A 176 -14.57 3.57 -0.98
C ASP A 176 -14.44 4.02 0.48
N ALA A 177 -13.25 3.83 1.07
CA ALA A 177 -12.97 4.28 2.42
C ALA A 177 -13.11 5.81 2.57
N ILE A 178 -12.47 6.57 1.68
CA ILE A 178 -12.54 8.04 1.71
C ILE A 178 -13.99 8.51 1.48
N ASN A 179 -14.66 7.96 0.48
CA ASN A 179 -16.06 8.29 0.21
C ASN A 179 -16.96 7.98 1.41
N GLY A 180 -16.77 6.83 2.06
CA GLY A 180 -17.53 6.43 3.24
C GLY A 180 -17.26 7.31 4.46
N ILE A 181 -16.01 7.75 4.67
CA ILE A 181 -15.64 8.69 5.74
C ILE A 181 -16.31 10.05 5.49
N VAL A 182 -16.22 10.58 4.29
CA VAL A 182 -16.84 11.86 3.90
C VAL A 182 -18.37 11.80 4.07
N ALA A 183 -18.98 10.70 3.67
CA ALA A 183 -20.43 10.48 3.79
C ALA A 183 -20.91 10.12 5.22
N GLY A 184 -19.99 9.90 6.18
CA GLY A 184 -20.32 9.47 7.54
C GLY A 184 -20.84 8.04 7.65
N THR A 185 -20.66 7.21 6.62
CA THR A 185 -21.01 5.78 6.65
C THR A 185 -19.92 4.91 7.27
N ILE A 186 -18.72 5.45 7.43
CA ILE A 186 -17.56 4.84 8.09
C ILE A 186 -17.19 5.72 9.30
N ASP A 187 -17.11 5.10 10.48
CA ASP A 187 -16.86 5.81 11.74
C ASP A 187 -15.38 5.95 12.03
N ALA A 188 -14.59 4.97 11.60
CA ALA A 188 -13.17 4.84 11.92
C ALA A 188 -12.36 4.28 10.76
N GLN A 189 -11.08 4.55 10.77
CA GLN A 189 -10.08 3.90 9.91
C GLN A 189 -8.78 3.69 10.68
N GLU A 190 -7.92 2.85 10.15
CA GLU A 190 -6.56 2.66 10.60
C GLU A 190 -5.59 2.96 9.45
N ASN A 191 -4.53 3.71 9.74
CA ASN A 191 -3.52 4.13 8.75
C ASN A 191 -2.28 4.70 9.45
N PRO A 192 -1.11 4.74 8.79
CA PRO A 192 -0.05 5.65 9.20
C PRO A 192 -0.53 7.10 9.19
N PHE A 193 -0.05 7.92 10.11
CA PHE A 193 -0.50 9.33 10.18
C PHE A 193 -0.21 10.13 8.93
N ALA A 194 0.91 9.89 8.27
CA ALA A 194 1.22 10.55 7.00
C ALA A 194 0.12 10.32 5.95
N ASN A 195 -0.38 9.08 5.85
CA ASN A 195 -1.48 8.76 4.95
C ASN A 195 -2.81 9.38 5.41
N THR A 196 -3.09 9.31 6.72
CA THR A 196 -4.28 9.93 7.31
C THR A 196 -4.37 11.42 6.96
N VAL A 197 -3.23 12.12 7.04
CA VAL A 197 -3.14 13.55 6.67
C VAL A 197 -3.25 13.73 5.15
N ALA A 198 -2.51 12.94 4.36
CA ALA A 198 -2.51 13.05 2.90
C ALA A 198 -3.89 12.82 2.28
N TYR A 199 -4.73 11.99 2.90
CA TYR A 199 -6.09 11.71 2.44
C TYR A 199 -7.15 12.66 3.00
N GLY A 200 -6.77 13.71 3.75
CA GLY A 200 -7.68 14.70 4.28
C GLY A 200 -8.60 14.20 5.42
N VAL A 201 -8.33 13.02 5.95
CA VAL A 201 -9.15 12.38 7.00
C VAL A 201 -9.31 13.23 8.28
N PRO A 202 -8.31 14.06 8.72
CA PRO A 202 -8.48 14.90 9.91
C PRO A 202 -9.62 15.89 9.85
N GLN A 203 -10.14 16.22 8.66
CA GLN A 203 -11.33 17.06 8.51
C GLN A 203 -12.62 16.38 9.01
N TYR A 204 -12.63 15.05 9.06
CA TYR A 204 -13.80 14.22 9.40
C TYR A 204 -13.62 13.47 10.72
N HIS A 205 -12.38 13.06 11.05
CA HIS A 205 -12.05 12.31 12.26
C HIS A 205 -11.41 13.22 13.30
N ARG A 206 -12.08 13.39 14.45
CA ARG A 206 -11.63 14.24 15.56
C ARG A 206 -10.67 13.55 16.51
N PHE A 207 -10.72 12.21 16.54
CA PHE A 207 -9.99 11.41 17.51
C PHE A 207 -8.94 10.58 16.80
N HIS A 208 -7.70 10.68 17.29
CA HIS A 208 -6.56 9.94 16.79
C HIS A 208 -5.87 9.24 17.95
N THR A 209 -5.62 7.94 17.81
CA THR A 209 -4.98 7.13 18.86
C THR A 209 -3.76 6.43 18.29
N MET A 210 -2.60 6.66 18.93
CA MET A 210 -1.31 6.05 18.60
C MET A 210 -1.29 4.59 19.05
N THR A 211 -1.82 3.69 18.25
CA THR A 211 -1.91 2.27 18.62
C THR A 211 -0.74 1.44 18.15
N GLY A 212 -0.15 1.75 16.99
CA GLY A 212 0.97 0.99 16.42
C GLY A 212 0.66 -0.50 16.24
N HIS A 213 -0.60 -0.85 16.00
CA HIS A 213 -1.09 -2.22 16.07
C HIS A 213 -0.71 -3.09 14.87
N PHE A 214 -0.50 -2.49 13.70
CA PHE A 214 0.02 -3.16 12.50
C PHE A 214 1.20 -2.38 11.95
N TYR A 215 2.13 -3.09 11.34
CA TYR A 215 3.09 -2.54 10.40
C TYR A 215 2.75 -3.07 9.02
N VAL A 216 2.72 -2.21 8.04
CA VAL A 216 2.43 -2.60 6.65
C VAL A 216 3.55 -2.10 5.74
N SER A 217 3.98 -2.96 4.82
CA SER A 217 4.90 -2.61 3.73
C SER A 217 4.13 -2.31 2.45
N ARG A 218 4.78 -1.61 1.53
CA ARG A 218 4.42 -1.58 0.13
C ARG A 218 5.44 -2.35 -0.69
N GLY A 219 4.95 -3.15 -1.65
CA GLY A 219 5.80 -3.74 -2.67
C GLY A 219 5.92 -2.83 -3.88
N ILE A 220 7.07 -2.88 -4.54
CA ILE A 220 7.28 -2.32 -5.86
C ILE A 220 7.19 -3.48 -6.84
N PHE A 221 6.12 -3.48 -7.63
CA PHE A 221 5.77 -4.54 -8.56
C PHE A 221 6.10 -4.09 -9.98
N ALA A 222 6.98 -4.81 -10.63
CA ALA A 222 7.28 -4.61 -12.04
C ALA A 222 6.63 -5.71 -12.87
N ASN A 223 6.11 -5.38 -14.03
CA ASN A 223 5.65 -6.37 -14.99
C ASN A 223 6.84 -7.22 -15.43
N ARG A 224 6.73 -8.56 -15.31
CA ARG A 224 7.83 -9.49 -15.60
C ARG A 224 8.25 -9.43 -17.07
N ASP A 225 7.28 -9.49 -17.97
CA ASP A 225 7.55 -9.52 -19.41
C ASP A 225 8.20 -8.19 -19.88
N ALA A 226 7.75 -7.07 -19.30
CA ALA A 226 8.32 -5.77 -19.62
C ALA A 226 9.77 -5.63 -19.12
N LEU A 227 10.11 -6.20 -17.95
CA LEU A 227 11.49 -6.20 -17.45
C LEU A 227 12.40 -7.12 -18.27
N GLU A 228 11.91 -8.31 -18.64
CA GLU A 228 12.66 -9.29 -19.43
C GLU A 228 12.92 -8.79 -20.89
N ALA A 229 12.13 -7.81 -21.34
CA ALA A 229 12.32 -7.17 -22.65
C ALA A 229 13.34 -6.02 -22.63
N LEU A 230 13.84 -5.62 -21.44
CA LEU A 230 14.88 -4.60 -21.33
C LEU A 230 16.23 -5.16 -21.82
N PRO A 231 17.09 -4.33 -22.46
CA PRO A 231 18.46 -4.72 -22.77
C PRO A 231 19.26 -5.01 -21.50
N GLU A 232 20.29 -5.87 -21.64
CA GLU A 232 21.21 -6.22 -20.56
C GLU A 232 22.09 -5.03 -20.13
#